data_0b919da41a370eb48a787f8e31c7f1b8
#
_entry.id   0b919da41a370eb48a787f8e31c7f1b8
#
_cell.length_a   1.000
_cell.length_b   1.000
_cell.length_c   1.000
_cell.angle_alpha   90.00
_cell.angle_beta   90.00
_cell.angle_gamma   90.00
#
_symmetry.space_group_name_H-M   'P 1'
#
loop_
_entity.id
_entity.type
_entity.pdbx_description
1 polymer ?
#
loop_
_entity_poly.entity_id
_entity_poly.type
_entity_poly.pdbx_seq_one_letter_code
_entity_poly.pdbx_strand_id
1 'polypeptide(L)'
;IEASKIGLKESLSFKKDFSQITDAEIILTTQFCFDAHKVVDWSNNLLKSGIDLPIHIGVAGPTKLTTLLKYSIDCGVGPSIKILENNYSNVGKLLTSYSPSKFLDDLSSKTLANPNNNIQKVHFYPFGGIKELLNTYN
;
A
#
# COMPACT_ATOMS: atom_id res chain seq x y z
N ILE A 1 18.67 2.31 9.98
CA ILE A 1 19.10 2.75 8.64
C ILE A 1 18.70 4.21 8.60
N GLU A 2 19.69 5.11 8.67
CA GLU A 2 19.44 6.52 8.40
C GLU A 2 18.71 6.63 7.07
N ALA A 3 17.51 7.22 7.08
CA ALA A 3 16.83 7.59 5.86
C ALA A 3 17.83 8.43 5.06
N SER A 4 18.30 7.91 3.95
CA SER A 4 19.29 8.56 3.13
C SER A 4 18.80 9.98 2.83
N LYS A 5 19.70 10.96 2.82
CA LYS A 5 19.43 12.37 2.47
C LYS A 5 18.89 12.52 1.03
N ILE A 6 18.74 11.41 0.31
CA ILE A 6 18.14 11.33 -1.03
C ILE A 6 16.63 11.38 -0.89
N GLY A 7 16.00 12.38 -1.50
CA GLY A 7 14.55 12.51 -1.54
C GLY A 7 13.89 11.32 -2.25
N LEU A 8 12.63 11.04 -1.91
CA LEU A 8 11.86 9.93 -2.53
C LEU A 8 11.89 9.99 -4.06
N LYS A 9 11.76 11.18 -4.64
CA LYS A 9 11.77 11.37 -6.09
C LYS A 9 13.11 10.95 -6.71
N GLU A 10 14.22 11.34 -6.12
CA GLU A 10 15.57 10.97 -6.59
C GLU A 10 15.80 9.47 -6.47
N SER A 11 15.37 8.86 -5.35
CA SER A 11 15.44 7.42 -5.15
C SER A 11 14.64 6.64 -6.20
N LEU A 12 13.45 7.13 -6.58
CA LEU A 12 12.63 6.51 -7.60
C LEU A 12 13.23 6.69 -9.01
N SER A 13 13.77 7.86 -9.33
CA SER A 13 14.49 8.08 -10.59
C SER A 13 15.69 7.14 -10.70
N PHE A 14 16.50 7.03 -9.65
CA PHE A 14 17.64 6.10 -9.64
C PHE A 14 17.20 4.64 -9.91
N LYS A 15 16.09 4.19 -9.30
CA LYS A 15 15.55 2.84 -9.54
C LYS A 15 15.08 2.67 -10.98
N LYS A 16 14.48 3.71 -11.57
CA LYS A 16 14.08 3.71 -12.99
C LYS A 16 15.31 3.61 -13.89
N ASP A 17 16.33 4.43 -13.65
CA ASP A 17 17.57 4.41 -14.44
C ASP A 17 18.25 3.04 -14.31
N PHE A 18 18.31 2.49 -13.10
CA PHE A 18 18.90 1.17 -12.84
C PHE A 18 18.12 0.07 -13.59
N SER A 19 16.80 0.15 -13.69
CA SER A 19 15.99 -0.83 -14.44
C SER A 19 16.34 -0.92 -15.93
N GLN A 20 16.99 0.12 -16.48
CA GLN A 20 17.39 0.17 -17.90
C GLN A 20 18.71 -0.55 -18.17
N ILE A 21 19.52 -0.78 -17.15
CA ILE A 21 20.89 -1.30 -17.26
C ILE A 21 21.07 -2.66 -16.53
N THR A 22 19.99 -3.21 -15.99
CA THR A 22 20.00 -4.52 -15.29
C THR A 22 19.05 -5.50 -15.96
N ASP A 23 19.39 -6.78 -15.89
CA ASP A 23 18.51 -7.89 -16.30
C ASP A 23 17.47 -8.23 -15.22
N ALA A 24 17.55 -7.61 -14.03
CA ALA A 24 16.62 -7.84 -12.93
C ALA A 24 15.31 -7.08 -13.17
N GLU A 25 14.18 -7.72 -12.85
CA GLU A 25 12.88 -7.06 -12.79
C GLU A 25 12.82 -6.14 -11.56
N ILE A 26 12.64 -4.85 -11.78
CA ILE A 26 12.53 -3.85 -10.71
C ILE A 26 11.06 -3.55 -10.45
N ILE A 27 10.59 -3.82 -9.25
CA ILE A 27 9.21 -3.62 -8.80
C ILE A 27 9.20 -2.68 -7.60
N LEU A 28 8.29 -1.73 -7.59
CA LEU A 28 8.04 -0.86 -6.44
C LEU A 28 6.98 -1.50 -5.54
N THR A 29 7.35 -1.86 -4.31
CA THR A 29 6.37 -2.32 -3.32
C THR A 29 6.13 -1.21 -2.30
N THR A 30 4.87 -0.81 -2.11
CA THR A 30 4.54 0.21 -1.11
C THR A 30 4.40 -0.40 0.28
N GLN A 31 4.48 0.45 1.31
CA GLN A 31 3.95 0.11 2.63
C GLN A 31 2.43 -0.09 2.52
N PHE A 32 1.80 -0.76 3.49
CA PHE A 32 0.36 -0.96 3.47
C PHE A 32 -0.41 0.37 3.50
N CYS A 33 -1.44 0.44 2.67
CA CYS A 33 -2.22 1.65 2.39
C CYS A 33 -3.69 1.46 2.79
N PHE A 34 -4.39 2.58 3.02
CA PHE A 34 -5.80 2.61 3.42
C PHE A 34 -6.66 3.55 2.57
N ASP A 35 -6.05 4.29 1.64
CA ASP A 35 -6.70 5.27 0.79
C ASP A 35 -6.42 4.96 -0.68
N ALA A 36 -7.37 4.29 -1.32
CA ALA A 36 -7.25 3.88 -2.73
C ALA A 36 -7.14 5.09 -3.67
N HIS A 37 -7.77 6.24 -3.34
CA HIS A 37 -7.70 7.44 -4.17
C HIS A 37 -6.27 7.98 -4.22
N LYS A 38 -5.64 8.15 -3.04
CA LYS A 38 -4.26 8.63 -2.95
C LYS A 38 -3.27 7.70 -3.63
N VAL A 39 -3.51 6.39 -3.53
CA VAL A 39 -2.67 5.37 -4.18
C VAL A 39 -2.71 5.52 -5.70
N VAL A 40 -3.89 5.61 -6.29
CA VAL A 40 -4.04 5.75 -7.74
C VAL A 40 -3.50 7.10 -8.22
N ASP A 41 -3.78 8.19 -7.50
CA ASP A 41 -3.23 9.51 -7.84
C ASP A 41 -1.70 9.52 -7.78
N TRP A 42 -1.11 8.87 -6.76
CA TRP A 42 0.35 8.75 -6.66
C TRP A 42 0.93 7.96 -7.84
N SER A 43 0.33 6.83 -8.21
CA SER A 43 0.74 6.03 -9.38
C SER A 43 0.69 6.86 -10.66
N ASN A 44 -0.40 7.60 -10.89
CA ASN A 44 -0.55 8.49 -12.05
C ASN A 44 0.52 9.60 -12.07
N ASN A 45 0.86 10.15 -10.91
CA ASN A 45 1.91 11.18 -10.80
C ASN A 45 3.31 10.62 -11.08
N LEU A 46 3.58 9.37 -10.71
CA LEU A 46 4.83 8.69 -11.06
C LEU A 46 4.95 8.53 -12.57
N LEU A 47 3.90 8.05 -13.24
CA LEU A 47 3.88 7.92 -14.71
C LEU A 47 4.12 9.27 -15.40
N LYS A 48 3.45 10.34 -14.95
CA LYS A 48 3.67 11.70 -15.46
C LYS A 48 5.10 12.19 -15.25
N SER A 49 5.79 11.67 -14.25
CA SER A 49 7.20 11.98 -13.95
C SER A 49 8.19 11.06 -14.69
N GLY A 50 7.71 10.18 -15.59
CA GLY A 50 8.54 9.24 -16.36
C GLY A 50 8.93 7.98 -15.58
N ILE A 51 8.33 7.73 -14.41
CA ILE A 51 8.57 6.53 -13.59
C ILE A 51 7.45 5.53 -13.86
N ASP A 52 7.69 4.59 -14.75
CA ASP A 52 6.74 3.57 -15.24
C ASP A 52 7.01 2.17 -14.65
N LEU A 53 7.79 2.10 -13.57
CA LEU A 53 8.08 0.83 -12.90
C LEU A 53 6.79 0.19 -12.37
N PRO A 54 6.65 -1.15 -12.47
CA PRO A 54 5.53 -1.88 -11.88
C PRO A 54 5.37 -1.61 -10.40
N ILE A 55 4.13 -1.41 -9.95
CA ILE A 55 3.81 -1.15 -8.55
C ILE A 55 3.00 -2.31 -7.98
N HIS A 56 3.45 -2.85 -6.84
CA HIS A 56 2.69 -3.71 -5.97
C HIS A 56 2.21 -2.91 -4.75
N ILE A 57 0.90 -2.78 -4.60
CA ILE A 57 0.32 -2.01 -3.51
C ILE A 57 0.27 -2.82 -2.23
N GLY A 58 0.88 -2.31 -1.18
CA GLY A 58 0.83 -2.90 0.15
C GLY A 58 -0.59 -2.86 0.73
N VAL A 59 -1.06 -3.99 1.22
CA VAL A 59 -2.38 -4.18 1.81
C VAL A 59 -2.24 -4.89 3.15
N ALA A 60 -2.80 -4.30 4.21
CA ALA A 60 -2.87 -4.98 5.50
C ALA A 60 -3.85 -6.16 5.40
N GLY A 61 -3.42 -7.36 5.75
CA GLY A 61 -4.29 -8.53 5.82
C GLY A 61 -5.32 -8.44 6.96
N PRO A 62 -6.28 -9.37 7.02
CA PRO A 62 -7.22 -9.46 8.12
C PRO A 62 -6.48 -9.59 9.44
N THR A 63 -6.77 -8.73 10.42
CA THR A 63 -6.12 -8.73 11.72
C THR A 63 -6.94 -7.97 12.75
N LYS A 64 -6.58 -8.07 14.03
CA LYS A 64 -7.18 -7.23 15.08
C LYS A 64 -6.83 -5.78 14.83
N LEU A 65 -7.79 -4.88 14.99
CA LEU A 65 -7.57 -3.45 14.79
C LEU A 65 -6.45 -2.90 15.69
N THR A 66 -6.34 -3.38 16.93
CA THR A 66 -5.26 -3.01 17.86
C THR A 66 -3.88 -3.40 17.35
N THR A 67 -3.75 -4.58 16.75
CA THR A 67 -2.51 -5.06 16.12
C THR A 67 -2.16 -4.16 14.92
N LEU A 68 -3.14 -3.86 14.08
CA LEU A 68 -2.95 -2.99 12.92
C LEU A 68 -2.49 -1.59 13.32
N LEU A 69 -3.12 -0.99 14.32
CA LEU A 69 -2.74 0.32 14.84
C LEU A 69 -1.30 0.34 15.35
N LYS A 70 -0.90 -0.68 16.12
CA LYS A 70 0.49 -0.80 16.61
C LYS A 70 1.48 -0.81 15.44
N TYR A 71 1.31 -1.72 14.47
CA TYR A 71 2.19 -1.79 13.32
C TYR A 71 2.15 -0.51 12.46
N SER A 72 1.01 0.16 12.38
CA SER A 72 0.90 1.43 11.65
C SER A 72 1.76 2.53 12.27
N ILE A 73 1.86 2.57 13.59
CA ILE A 73 2.75 3.49 14.33
C ILE A 73 4.21 3.10 14.09
N ASP A 74 4.54 1.83 14.29
CA ASP A 74 5.91 1.30 14.17
C ASP A 74 6.47 1.47 12.74
N CYS A 75 5.61 1.38 11.72
CA CYS A 75 5.96 1.54 10.31
C CYS A 75 5.87 2.99 9.80
N GLY A 76 5.51 3.96 10.64
CA GLY A 76 5.44 5.37 10.28
C GLY A 76 4.31 5.74 9.30
N VAL A 77 3.26 4.91 9.20
CA VAL A 77 2.07 5.19 8.36
C VAL A 77 1.02 6.05 9.07
N GLY A 78 1.45 6.82 10.07
CA GLY A 78 0.61 7.64 10.93
C GLY A 78 -0.45 8.51 10.23
N PRO A 79 -0.13 9.24 9.13
CA PRO A 79 -1.14 10.01 8.40
C PRO A 79 -2.29 9.17 7.84
N SER A 80 -2.05 7.90 7.52
CA SER A 80 -3.06 6.96 7.03
C SER A 80 -3.92 6.37 8.15
N ILE A 81 -3.44 6.40 9.40
CA ILE A 81 -4.20 5.94 10.58
C ILE A 81 -5.47 6.75 10.79
N LYS A 82 -5.45 8.06 10.52
CA LYS A 82 -6.65 8.93 10.65
C LYS A 82 -7.84 8.41 9.85
N ILE A 83 -7.60 7.73 8.73
CA ILE A 83 -8.65 7.11 7.94
C ILE A 83 -9.26 5.91 8.67
N LEU A 84 -8.41 5.11 9.33
CA LEU A 84 -8.86 4.01 10.17
C LEU A 84 -9.63 4.53 11.40
N GLU A 85 -9.12 5.56 12.08
CA GLU A 85 -9.77 6.16 13.25
C GLU A 85 -11.15 6.72 12.89
N ASN A 86 -11.28 7.42 11.77
CA ASN A 86 -12.56 7.96 11.29
C ASN A 86 -13.57 6.85 10.94
N ASN A 87 -13.11 5.73 10.40
CA ASN A 87 -13.95 4.59 10.06
C ASN A 87 -14.32 3.73 11.29
N TYR A 88 -13.55 3.81 12.38
CA TYR A 88 -13.68 2.98 13.57
C TYR A 88 -13.81 3.79 14.87
N SER A 89 -14.30 5.03 14.79
CA SER A 89 -14.34 6.03 15.88
C SER A 89 -15.20 5.66 17.11
N ASN A 90 -15.91 4.53 17.10
CA ASN A 90 -16.63 4.03 18.27
C ASN A 90 -15.77 3.08 19.09
N VAL A 91 -15.51 3.41 20.34
CA VAL A 91 -14.66 2.66 21.30
C VAL A 91 -14.99 1.15 21.39
N GLY A 92 -16.23 0.74 21.13
CA GLY A 92 -16.64 -0.66 21.05
C GLY A 92 -16.08 -1.42 19.82
N LYS A 93 -15.58 -0.72 18.81
CA LYS A 93 -15.04 -1.33 17.58
C LYS A 93 -13.55 -1.68 17.65
N LEU A 94 -12.83 -1.26 18.69
CA LEU A 94 -11.42 -1.65 18.89
C LEU A 94 -11.22 -3.17 19.07
N LEU A 95 -12.28 -3.89 19.44
CA LEU A 95 -12.29 -5.35 19.53
C LEU A 95 -12.65 -6.04 18.20
N THR A 96 -12.94 -5.27 17.16
CA THR A 96 -13.31 -5.82 15.84
C THR A 96 -12.08 -6.18 15.02
N SER A 97 -12.25 -7.15 14.12
CA SER A 97 -11.25 -7.48 13.10
C SER A 97 -11.30 -6.45 11.97
N TYR A 98 -10.13 -6.02 11.54
CA TYR A 98 -9.96 -5.27 10.30
C TYR A 98 -10.07 -6.23 9.11
N SER A 99 -10.77 -5.81 8.06
CA SER A 99 -10.79 -6.47 6.74
C SER A 99 -10.40 -5.46 5.66
N PRO A 100 -9.51 -5.84 4.74
CA PRO A 100 -9.13 -4.99 3.62
C PRO A 100 -10.15 -4.95 2.47
N SER A 101 -11.26 -5.69 2.53
CA SER A 101 -12.20 -5.85 1.42
C SER A 101 -12.65 -4.52 0.82
N LYS A 102 -13.07 -3.57 1.66
CA LYS A 102 -13.47 -2.24 1.18
C LYS A 102 -12.35 -1.51 0.44
N PHE A 103 -11.12 -1.55 0.97
CA PHE A 103 -9.96 -0.93 0.32
C PHE A 103 -9.67 -1.59 -1.04
N LEU A 104 -9.76 -2.92 -1.11
CA LEU A 104 -9.54 -3.68 -2.36
C LEU A 104 -10.61 -3.38 -3.40
N ASP A 105 -11.88 -3.29 -3.01
CA ASP A 105 -12.98 -2.91 -3.90
C ASP A 105 -12.80 -1.50 -4.44
N ASP A 106 -12.48 -0.55 -3.57
CA ASP A 106 -12.20 0.84 -3.94
C ASP A 106 -10.97 0.93 -4.86
N LEU A 107 -9.90 0.18 -4.59
CA LEU A 107 -8.68 0.15 -5.41
C LEU A 107 -8.98 -0.44 -6.79
N SER A 108 -9.66 -1.58 -6.85
CA SER A 108 -10.05 -2.24 -8.10
C SER A 108 -10.90 -1.32 -8.97
N SER A 109 -11.94 -0.72 -8.41
CA SER A 109 -12.82 0.20 -9.13
C SER A 109 -12.06 1.40 -9.69
N LYS A 110 -11.14 1.97 -8.93
CA LYS A 110 -10.35 3.14 -9.35
C LYS A 110 -9.28 2.82 -10.38
N THR A 111 -8.64 1.65 -10.28
CA THR A 111 -7.66 1.20 -11.29
C THR A 111 -8.34 0.89 -12.62
N LEU A 112 -9.52 0.28 -12.60
CA LEU A 112 -10.32 0.04 -13.80
C LEU A 112 -10.78 1.35 -14.47
N ALA A 113 -11.16 2.35 -13.69
CA ALA A 113 -11.54 3.67 -14.20
C ALA A 113 -10.33 4.47 -14.75
N ASN A 114 -9.11 4.11 -14.38
CA ASN A 114 -7.87 4.74 -14.82
C ASN A 114 -6.91 3.68 -15.36
N PRO A 115 -7.12 3.15 -16.57
CA PRO A 115 -6.32 2.03 -17.09
C PRO A 115 -4.85 2.39 -17.33
N ASN A 116 -4.54 3.66 -17.48
CA ASN A 116 -3.17 4.15 -17.63
C ASN A 116 -2.50 4.36 -16.27
N ASN A 117 -2.35 3.29 -15.49
CA ASN A 117 -1.60 3.29 -14.24
C ASN A 117 -0.62 2.10 -14.25
N ASN A 118 0.41 2.13 -13.39
CA ASN A 118 1.41 1.08 -13.28
C ASN A 118 1.21 0.16 -12.07
N ILE A 119 0.02 0.18 -11.47
CA ILE A 119 -0.38 -0.75 -10.41
C ILE A 119 -0.69 -2.11 -11.04
N GLN A 120 0.06 -3.14 -10.65
CA GLN A 120 -0.08 -4.47 -11.24
C GLN A 120 -0.64 -5.49 -10.27
N LYS A 121 -0.24 -5.42 -9.00
CA LYS A 121 -0.60 -6.43 -7.99
C LYS A 121 -0.80 -5.79 -6.62
N VAL A 122 -1.36 -6.56 -5.71
CA VAL A 122 -1.34 -6.28 -4.28
C VAL A 122 -0.30 -7.15 -3.57
N HIS A 123 0.32 -6.57 -2.54
CA HIS A 123 1.26 -7.24 -1.67
C HIS A 123 0.69 -7.25 -0.25
N PHE A 124 0.31 -8.42 0.26
CA PHE A 124 -0.29 -8.52 1.58
C PHE A 124 0.74 -8.55 2.71
N TYR A 125 0.47 -7.77 3.75
CA TYR A 125 1.15 -7.81 5.04
C TYR A 125 0.26 -8.57 6.04
N PRO A 126 0.53 -9.85 6.34
CA PRO A 126 -0.41 -10.72 7.06
C PRO A 126 -0.47 -10.48 8.57
N PHE A 127 0.47 -9.75 9.18
CA PHE A 127 0.54 -9.46 10.63
C PHE A 127 0.30 -10.68 11.54
N GLY A 128 0.84 -11.83 11.15
CA GLY A 128 0.67 -13.09 11.86
C GLY A 128 -0.57 -13.92 11.48
N GLY A 129 -1.46 -13.37 10.65
CA GLY A 129 -2.72 -14.00 10.20
C GLY A 129 -2.64 -14.67 8.82
N ILE A 130 -1.54 -15.35 8.46
CA ILE A 130 -1.38 -15.98 7.13
C ILE A 130 -2.53 -16.95 6.82
N LYS A 131 -2.94 -17.79 7.77
CA LYS A 131 -4.03 -18.75 7.55
C LYS A 131 -5.35 -18.07 7.24
N GLU A 132 -5.67 -17.01 7.99
CA GLU A 132 -6.89 -16.22 7.79
C GLU A 132 -6.87 -15.50 6.43
N LEU A 133 -5.72 -14.95 6.05
CA LEU A 133 -5.51 -14.34 4.75
C LEU A 133 -5.76 -15.31 3.60
N LEU A 134 -5.15 -16.50 3.65
CA LEU A 134 -5.33 -17.53 2.64
C LEU A 134 -6.77 -18.04 2.55
N ASN A 135 -7.46 -18.19 3.69
CA ASN A 135 -8.85 -18.61 3.71
C ASN A 135 -9.81 -17.56 3.13
N THR A 136 -9.42 -16.28 3.15
CA THR A 136 -10.26 -15.17 2.68
C THR A 136 -10.07 -14.87 1.20
N TYR A 137 -8.86 -15.06 0.68
CA TYR A 137 -8.45 -14.60 -0.66
C TYR A 137 -7.87 -15.72 -1.56
N ASN A 138 -8.18 -16.98 -1.27
CA ASN A 138 -7.83 -18.12 -2.12
C ASN A 138 -8.92 -18.40 -3.15
#